data_c19466fce24f1258f73ba9fd0a294793
#
_entry.id   c19466fce24f1258f73ba9fd0a294793
#
_cell.length_a   1.000
_cell.length_b   1.000
_cell.length_c   1.000
_cell.angle_alpha   90.00
_cell.angle_beta   90.00
_cell.angle_gamma   90.00
#
_symmetry.space_group_name_H-M   'P 1'
#
loop_
_entity.id
_entity.type
_entity.pdbx_description
1 polymer ?
#
loop_
_entity_poly.entity_id
_entity_poly.type
_entity_poly.pdbx_seq_one_letter_code
_entity_poly.pdbx_strand_id
1 'polypeptide(L)'
;MVYKYNWKYDLLVYCIWIVIVLGLNFWLKDDSWLRGGLQGATAVVIVHIISDFGFWRSEWYFSKKRTEIVAGRKVICEGPAYVGGYGYGWLYLFEGFLEFHPRKTQHKTFSVFLHQEQICDISAKRNDLILKKQSQYLRFNVQESRKWQATLLEEIKKGEVV
;
A
#
# COMPACT_ATOMS: atom_id res chain seq x y z
N MET A 1 4.67 11.27 10.09
CA MET A 1 3.33 11.33 9.46
C MET A 1 2.79 9.91 9.31
N VAL A 2 1.53 9.65 9.66
CA VAL A 2 0.93 8.30 9.54
C VAL A 2 -0.07 8.32 8.40
N TYR A 3 0.14 7.49 7.39
CA TYR A 3 -0.82 7.31 6.30
C TYR A 3 -1.81 6.22 6.72
N LYS A 4 -3.01 6.65 7.16
CA LYS A 4 -4.07 5.72 7.57
C LYS A 4 -4.94 5.34 6.39
N TYR A 5 -5.28 4.07 6.33
CA TYR A 5 -6.25 3.58 5.35
C TYR A 5 -7.68 3.98 5.74
N ASN A 6 -8.40 4.62 4.82
CA ASN A 6 -9.79 5.06 5.08
C ASN A 6 -10.81 3.97 4.71
N TRP A 7 -10.74 2.86 5.42
CA TRP A 7 -11.58 1.67 5.19
C TRP A 7 -13.10 1.91 5.31
N LYS A 8 -13.51 2.94 6.07
CA LYS A 8 -14.94 3.22 6.29
C LYS A 8 -15.64 3.66 5.02
N TYR A 9 -14.98 4.48 4.22
CA TYR A 9 -15.51 4.93 2.94
C TYR A 9 -15.63 3.77 1.95
N ASP A 10 -14.58 2.97 1.85
CA ASP A 10 -14.56 1.83 0.94
C ASP A 10 -15.60 0.78 1.32
N LEU A 11 -15.77 0.51 2.62
CA LEU A 11 -16.82 -0.39 3.11
C LEU A 11 -18.22 0.09 2.69
N LEU A 12 -18.51 1.38 2.83
CA LEU A 12 -19.78 1.96 2.40
C LEU A 12 -20.01 1.75 0.90
N VAL A 13 -19.00 2.05 0.08
CA VAL A 13 -19.06 1.87 -1.38
C VAL A 13 -19.30 0.39 -1.73
N TYR A 14 -18.62 -0.54 -1.06
CA TYR A 14 -18.81 -1.98 -1.28
C TYR A 14 -20.21 -2.46 -0.87
N CYS A 15 -20.76 -1.99 0.25
CA CYS A 15 -22.13 -2.31 0.65
C CYS A 15 -23.14 -1.83 -0.40
N ILE A 16 -23.00 -0.59 -0.89
CA ILE A 16 -23.87 -0.04 -1.94
C ILE A 16 -23.74 -0.89 -3.22
N TRP A 17 -22.52 -1.25 -3.62
CA TRP A 17 -22.29 -2.07 -4.81
C TRP A 17 -22.95 -3.45 -4.68
N ILE A 18 -22.82 -4.11 -3.54
CA ILE A 18 -23.44 -5.43 -3.28
C ILE A 18 -24.96 -5.35 -3.41
N VAL A 19 -25.59 -4.30 -2.86
CA VAL A 19 -27.04 -4.09 -2.98
C VAL A 19 -27.47 -3.91 -4.43
N ILE A 20 -26.71 -3.11 -5.20
CA ILE A 20 -26.97 -2.88 -6.63
C ILE A 20 -26.85 -4.21 -7.41
N VAL A 21 -25.77 -4.98 -7.18
CA VAL A 21 -25.53 -6.24 -7.87
C VAL A 21 -26.63 -7.26 -7.56
N LEU A 22 -27.06 -7.38 -6.29
CA LEU A 22 -28.14 -8.29 -5.91
C LEU A 22 -29.46 -7.86 -6.54
N GLY A 23 -29.79 -6.57 -6.53
CA GLY A 23 -30.99 -6.02 -7.16
C GLY A 23 -31.04 -6.27 -8.67
N LEU A 24 -29.91 -6.00 -9.37
CA LEU A 24 -29.81 -6.22 -10.80
C LEU A 24 -29.87 -7.71 -11.18
N ASN A 25 -29.24 -8.61 -10.41
CA ASN A 25 -29.35 -10.05 -10.64
C ASN A 25 -30.78 -10.57 -10.50
N PHE A 26 -31.57 -10.00 -9.60
CA PHE A 26 -32.98 -10.34 -9.44
C PHE A 26 -33.83 -9.88 -10.63
N TRP A 27 -33.48 -8.73 -11.21
CA TRP A 27 -34.24 -8.09 -12.29
C TRP A 27 -33.88 -8.63 -13.69
N LEU A 28 -32.61 -9.01 -13.92
CA LEU A 28 -32.07 -9.43 -15.22
C LEU A 28 -32.16 -10.95 -15.43
N LYS A 29 -33.33 -11.56 -15.16
CA LYS A 29 -33.45 -13.04 -15.24
C LYS A 29 -33.16 -13.64 -16.61
N ASP A 30 -33.33 -12.88 -17.70
CA ASP A 30 -33.36 -13.44 -19.06
C ASP A 30 -32.22 -12.96 -19.99
N ASP A 31 -31.41 -11.95 -19.59
CA ASP A 31 -30.34 -11.38 -20.44
C ASP A 31 -28.94 -11.93 -20.12
N SER A 32 -28.48 -12.88 -20.90
CA SER A 32 -27.21 -13.59 -20.66
C SER A 32 -25.95 -12.71 -20.77
N TRP A 33 -25.92 -11.73 -21.68
CA TRP A 33 -24.77 -10.84 -21.85
C TRP A 33 -24.65 -9.78 -20.74
N LEU A 34 -25.79 -9.24 -20.27
CA LEU A 34 -25.84 -8.34 -19.11
C LEU A 34 -25.41 -9.05 -17.82
N ARG A 35 -25.79 -10.32 -17.65
CA ARG A 35 -25.30 -11.15 -16.55
C ARG A 35 -23.78 -11.34 -16.61
N GLY A 36 -23.22 -11.62 -17.78
CA GLY A 36 -21.77 -11.74 -17.96
C GLY A 36 -21.04 -10.46 -17.59
N GLY A 37 -21.53 -9.30 -18.02
CA GLY A 37 -20.98 -7.98 -17.64
C GLY A 37 -21.07 -7.71 -16.13
N LEU A 38 -22.19 -8.04 -15.49
CA LEU A 38 -22.39 -7.88 -14.06
C LEU A 38 -21.47 -8.81 -13.24
N GLN A 39 -21.28 -10.05 -13.68
CA GLN A 39 -20.33 -10.99 -13.05
C GLN A 39 -18.89 -10.48 -13.15
N GLY A 40 -18.49 -9.97 -14.32
CA GLY A 40 -17.17 -9.35 -14.51
C GLY A 40 -16.95 -8.15 -13.58
N ALA A 41 -17.92 -7.24 -13.51
CA ALA A 41 -17.86 -6.10 -12.60
C ALA A 41 -17.77 -6.53 -11.12
N THR A 42 -18.54 -7.54 -10.74
CA THR A 42 -18.51 -8.10 -9.38
C THR A 42 -17.14 -8.70 -9.05
N ALA A 43 -16.53 -9.43 -9.99
CA ALA A 43 -15.19 -9.98 -9.80
C ALA A 43 -14.15 -8.88 -9.54
N VAL A 44 -14.20 -7.77 -10.28
CA VAL A 44 -13.31 -6.61 -10.05
C VAL A 44 -13.50 -6.04 -8.65
N VAL A 45 -14.74 -5.86 -8.20
CA VAL A 45 -15.03 -5.35 -6.85
C VAL A 45 -14.51 -6.31 -5.78
N ILE A 46 -14.70 -7.62 -5.95
CA ILE A 46 -14.17 -8.63 -5.00
C ILE A 46 -12.65 -8.53 -4.90
N VAL A 47 -11.94 -8.37 -6.03
CA VAL A 47 -10.47 -8.19 -6.02
C VAL A 47 -10.06 -6.95 -5.25
N HIS A 48 -10.78 -5.83 -5.42
CA HIS A 48 -10.54 -4.60 -4.64
C HIS A 48 -10.78 -4.82 -3.14
N ILE A 49 -11.90 -5.44 -2.77
CA ILE A 49 -12.21 -5.77 -1.36
C ILE A 49 -11.08 -6.60 -0.73
N ILE A 50 -10.59 -7.62 -1.42
CA ILE A 50 -9.51 -8.48 -0.92
C ILE A 50 -8.23 -7.68 -0.74
N SER A 51 -7.89 -6.80 -1.69
CA SER A 51 -6.73 -5.92 -1.61
C SER A 51 -6.81 -4.98 -0.40
N ASP A 52 -7.93 -4.27 -0.27
CA ASP A 52 -8.18 -3.30 0.80
C ASP A 52 -8.19 -3.97 2.17
N PHE A 53 -8.78 -5.17 2.26
CA PHE A 53 -8.73 -5.98 3.47
C PHE A 53 -7.29 -6.36 3.85
N GLY A 54 -6.42 -6.59 2.86
CA GLY A 54 -5.00 -6.81 3.08
C GLY A 54 -4.31 -5.62 3.75
N PHE A 55 -4.58 -4.40 3.27
CA PHE A 55 -4.07 -3.16 3.84
C PHE A 55 -4.63 -2.89 5.23
N TRP A 56 -5.94 -2.97 5.42
CA TRP A 56 -6.59 -2.79 6.71
C TRP A 56 -6.06 -3.77 7.77
N ARG A 57 -5.92 -5.04 7.41
CA ARG A 57 -5.38 -6.06 8.33
C ARG A 57 -3.92 -5.79 8.68
N SER A 58 -3.15 -5.20 7.77
CA SER A 58 -1.79 -4.75 8.05
C SER A 58 -1.78 -3.59 9.03
N GLU A 59 -2.63 -2.58 8.84
CA GLU A 59 -2.75 -1.45 9.76
C GLU A 59 -3.07 -1.92 11.19
N TRP A 60 -4.07 -2.80 11.34
CA TRP A 60 -4.43 -3.35 12.65
C TRP A 60 -3.30 -4.15 13.31
N TYR A 61 -2.57 -4.96 12.53
CA TYR A 61 -1.45 -5.75 13.03
C TYR A 61 -0.29 -4.86 13.48
N PHE A 62 0.11 -3.90 12.66
CA PHE A 62 1.26 -3.04 12.94
C PHE A 62 0.95 -1.95 13.96
N SER A 63 -0.29 -1.50 14.10
CA SER A 63 -0.67 -0.59 15.18
C SER A 63 -0.35 -1.15 16.57
N LYS A 64 -0.48 -2.47 16.76
CA LYS A 64 -0.14 -3.16 18.00
C LYS A 64 1.37 -3.36 18.20
N LYS A 65 2.12 -3.54 17.12
CA LYS A 65 3.56 -3.80 17.16
C LYS A 65 4.43 -2.55 16.97
N ARG A 66 3.81 -1.41 16.73
CA ARG A 66 4.51 -0.16 16.40
C ARG A 66 5.59 0.20 17.40
N THR A 67 5.28 0.14 18.69
CA THR A 67 6.23 0.50 19.75
C THR A 67 7.47 -0.39 19.74
N GLU A 68 7.29 -1.69 19.53
CA GLU A 68 8.37 -2.66 19.43
C GLU A 68 9.25 -2.39 18.19
N ILE A 69 8.62 -2.19 17.02
CA ILE A 69 9.32 -1.98 15.76
C ILE A 69 10.08 -0.66 15.75
N VAL A 70 9.44 0.41 16.20
CA VAL A 70 10.05 1.75 16.21
C VAL A 70 11.20 1.83 17.22
N ALA A 71 11.05 1.19 18.39
CA ALA A 71 12.10 1.09 19.42
C ALA A 71 12.79 2.44 19.75
N GLY A 72 12.00 3.53 19.84
CA GLY A 72 12.50 4.87 20.11
C GLY A 72 13.10 5.62 18.92
N ARG A 73 13.22 4.99 17.73
CA ARG A 73 13.69 5.65 16.51
C ARG A 73 12.68 6.69 16.02
N LYS A 74 13.17 7.79 15.46
CA LYS A 74 12.32 8.85 14.91
C LYS A 74 11.73 8.40 13.59
N VAL A 75 10.40 8.21 13.55
CA VAL A 75 9.68 7.90 12.32
C VAL A 75 9.27 9.20 11.64
N ILE A 76 9.64 9.38 10.38
CA ILE A 76 9.28 10.54 9.55
C ILE A 76 7.89 10.31 8.95
N CYS A 77 7.69 9.18 8.27
CA CYS A 77 6.37 8.73 7.85
C CYS A 77 6.28 7.21 7.88
N GLU A 78 5.05 6.70 7.95
CA GLU A 78 4.75 5.28 8.00
C GLU A 78 3.39 5.00 7.38
N GLY A 79 3.20 3.80 6.87
CA GLY A 79 1.91 3.39 6.31
C GLY A 79 1.90 1.97 5.75
N PRO A 80 0.69 1.46 5.45
CA PRO A 80 0.55 0.15 4.86
C PRO A 80 1.14 0.12 3.46
N ALA A 81 1.78 -1.00 3.11
CA ALA A 81 2.37 -1.22 1.82
C ALA A 81 2.24 -2.68 1.37
N TYR A 82 2.26 -2.89 0.06
CA TYR A 82 2.40 -4.21 -0.55
C TYR A 82 3.66 -4.25 -1.40
N VAL A 83 4.43 -5.31 -1.24
CA VAL A 83 5.66 -5.55 -2.02
C VAL A 83 5.57 -6.93 -2.67
N GLY A 84 5.81 -6.99 -3.98
CA GLY A 84 5.82 -8.25 -4.72
C GLY A 84 6.81 -9.25 -4.13
N GLY A 85 6.39 -10.51 -3.93
CA GLY A 85 7.19 -11.54 -3.27
C GLY A 85 7.17 -11.51 -1.73
N TYR A 86 6.89 -10.36 -1.10
CA TYR A 86 6.80 -10.21 0.36
C TYR A 86 5.37 -10.09 0.87
N GLY A 87 4.44 -9.63 0.01
CA GLY A 87 3.03 -9.45 0.34
C GLY A 87 2.74 -8.15 1.10
N TYR A 88 1.64 -8.15 1.85
CA TYR A 88 1.23 -6.99 2.64
C TYR A 88 2.11 -6.83 3.89
N GLY A 89 2.39 -5.57 4.22
CA GLY A 89 3.22 -5.20 5.35
C GLY A 89 3.06 -3.73 5.73
N TRP A 90 4.06 -3.20 6.38
CA TRP A 90 4.13 -1.81 6.82
C TRP A 90 5.46 -1.21 6.43
N LEU A 91 5.40 -0.02 5.87
CA LEU A 91 6.57 0.74 5.42
C LEU A 91 6.83 1.86 6.42
N TYR A 92 8.06 1.96 6.89
CA TYR A 92 8.54 3.01 7.78
C TYR A 92 9.65 3.79 7.07
N LEU A 93 9.54 5.10 7.10
CA LEU A 93 10.63 5.99 6.75
C LEU A 93 11.24 6.53 8.04
N PHE A 94 12.47 6.17 8.28
CA PHE A 94 13.33 6.70 9.32
C PHE A 94 14.32 7.71 8.71
N GLU A 95 15.10 8.37 9.56
CA GLU A 95 16.16 9.23 9.11
C GLU A 95 17.25 8.42 8.38
N GLY A 96 17.41 8.68 7.08
CA GLY A 96 18.41 8.02 6.23
C GLY A 96 18.05 6.63 5.71
N PHE A 97 16.93 6.02 6.07
CA PHE A 97 16.56 4.71 5.51
C PHE A 97 15.07 4.41 5.50
N LEU A 98 14.66 3.57 4.57
CA LEU A 98 13.32 3.05 4.41
C LEU A 98 13.30 1.58 4.83
N GLU A 99 12.36 1.18 5.68
CA GLU A 99 12.27 -0.18 6.22
C GLU A 99 10.87 -0.76 5.97
N PHE A 100 10.82 -1.95 5.36
CA PHE A 100 9.58 -2.68 5.13
C PHE A 100 9.49 -3.89 6.05
N HIS A 101 8.41 -3.95 6.80
CA HIS A 101 8.06 -5.06 7.68
C HIS A 101 6.94 -5.88 7.05
N PRO A 102 7.19 -7.08 6.53
CA PRO A 102 6.14 -7.94 6.00
C PRO A 102 5.25 -8.47 7.13
N ARG A 103 3.94 -8.56 6.88
CA ARG A 103 3.01 -9.12 7.87
C ARG A 103 3.24 -10.61 8.12
N LYS A 104 3.62 -11.35 7.09
CA LYS A 104 3.94 -12.78 7.22
C LYS A 104 5.34 -12.94 7.81
N THR A 105 5.41 -13.63 8.95
CA THR A 105 6.67 -13.85 9.70
C THR A 105 7.70 -14.70 8.94
N GLN A 106 7.28 -15.42 7.92
CA GLN A 106 8.20 -16.19 7.05
C GLN A 106 9.06 -15.29 6.14
N HIS A 107 8.68 -14.03 5.94
CA HIS A 107 9.48 -13.07 5.21
C HIS A 107 10.25 -12.18 6.18
N LYS A 108 11.53 -11.96 5.87
CA LYS A 108 12.38 -11.08 6.67
C LYS A 108 12.07 -9.61 6.36
N THR A 109 12.17 -8.77 7.38
CA THR A 109 12.25 -7.33 7.22
C THR A 109 13.43 -6.97 6.34
N PHE A 110 13.28 -5.96 5.48
CA PHE A 110 14.39 -5.43 4.72
C PHE A 110 14.43 -3.91 4.80
N SER A 111 15.64 -3.36 4.73
CA SER A 111 15.88 -1.93 4.79
C SER A 111 16.56 -1.46 3.51
N VAL A 112 16.20 -0.26 3.08
CA VAL A 112 16.82 0.45 1.95
C VAL A 112 17.42 1.73 2.48
N PHE A 113 18.76 1.84 2.46
CA PHE A 113 19.43 3.07 2.81
C PHE A 113 19.23 4.12 1.72
N LEU A 114 18.88 5.34 2.14
CA LEU A 114 18.54 6.46 1.27
C LEU A 114 19.78 7.33 0.97
N HIS A 115 20.93 6.69 0.74
CA HIS A 115 22.12 7.42 0.28
C HIS A 115 21.99 7.71 -1.21
N GLN A 116 22.28 8.96 -1.59
CA GLN A 116 22.15 9.46 -2.97
C GLN A 116 22.95 8.63 -3.97
N GLU A 117 24.12 8.15 -3.60
CA GLU A 117 24.95 7.28 -4.44
C GLU A 117 24.28 5.95 -4.81
N GLN A 118 23.26 5.54 -4.07
CA GLN A 118 22.57 4.26 -4.26
C GLN A 118 21.21 4.40 -4.94
N ILE A 119 20.54 5.54 -4.78
CA ILE A 119 19.21 5.78 -5.34
C ILE A 119 19.32 6.73 -6.52
N CYS A 120 19.13 6.17 -7.72
CA CYS A 120 19.25 6.93 -8.96
C CYS A 120 17.97 7.67 -9.34
N ASP A 121 16.80 7.17 -8.89
CA ASP A 121 15.50 7.76 -9.22
C ASP A 121 14.41 7.32 -8.23
N ILE A 122 13.47 8.23 -7.97
CA ILE A 122 12.25 7.95 -7.20
C ILE A 122 11.06 8.44 -7.99
N SER A 123 10.18 7.53 -8.37
CA SER A 123 8.97 7.87 -9.10
C SER A 123 7.71 7.35 -8.40
N ALA A 124 6.60 8.09 -8.59
CA ALA A 124 5.29 7.72 -8.07
C ALA A 124 4.29 7.67 -9.23
N LYS A 125 3.66 6.52 -9.42
CA LYS A 125 2.64 6.32 -10.46
C LYS A 125 1.41 5.63 -9.87
N ARG A 126 0.26 6.33 -9.83
CA ARG A 126 -0.94 5.86 -9.14
C ARG A 126 -0.63 5.55 -7.66
N ASN A 127 -0.70 4.27 -7.28
CA ASN A 127 -0.40 3.80 -5.92
C ASN A 127 1.00 3.16 -5.82
N ASP A 128 1.80 3.21 -6.87
CA ASP A 128 3.14 2.65 -6.86
C ASP A 128 4.17 3.73 -6.54
N LEU A 129 5.01 3.44 -5.57
CA LEU A 129 6.25 4.12 -5.26
C LEU A 129 7.37 3.24 -5.77
N ILE A 130 8.17 3.75 -6.69
CA ILE A 130 9.25 3.02 -7.36
C ILE A 130 10.58 3.69 -7.01
N LEU A 131 11.47 2.92 -6.39
CA LEU A 131 12.84 3.31 -6.10
C LEU A 131 13.77 2.59 -7.06
N LYS A 132 14.56 3.34 -7.80
CA LYS A 132 15.61 2.79 -8.66
C LYS A 132 16.94 2.84 -7.92
N LYS A 133 17.45 1.66 -7.56
CA LYS A 133 18.77 1.49 -6.93
C LYS A 133 19.72 0.83 -7.92
N GLN A 134 20.65 1.58 -8.51
CA GLN A 134 21.55 1.09 -9.56
C GLN A 134 20.78 0.38 -10.70
N SER A 135 20.88 -0.94 -10.82
CA SER A 135 20.16 -1.76 -11.84
C SER A 135 18.87 -2.39 -11.32
N GLN A 136 18.52 -2.20 -10.05
CA GLN A 136 17.34 -2.82 -9.43
C GLN A 136 16.23 -1.82 -9.21
N TYR A 137 14.99 -2.28 -9.43
CA TYR A 137 13.78 -1.53 -9.13
C TYR A 137 13.08 -2.16 -7.93
N LEU A 138 12.85 -1.34 -6.89
CA LEU A 138 12.02 -1.71 -5.75
C LEU A 138 10.67 -1.02 -5.92
N ARG A 139 9.61 -1.80 -6.00
CA ARG A 139 8.25 -1.30 -6.16
C ARG A 139 7.45 -1.59 -4.91
N PHE A 140 6.94 -0.52 -4.32
CA PHE A 140 6.02 -0.53 -3.18
C PHE A 140 4.66 -0.05 -3.66
N ASN A 141 3.62 -0.84 -3.50
CA ASN A 141 2.26 -0.36 -3.67
C ASN A 141 1.83 0.25 -2.33
N VAL A 142 1.65 1.57 -2.31
CA VAL A 142 1.34 2.37 -1.13
C VAL A 142 0.22 3.34 -1.43
N GLN A 143 -0.55 3.72 -0.43
CA GLN A 143 -1.45 4.84 -0.57
C GLN A 143 -0.67 6.15 -0.60
N GLU A 144 -1.19 7.13 -1.34
CA GLU A 144 -0.59 8.47 -1.46
C GLU A 144 0.88 8.45 -1.92
N SER A 145 1.20 7.60 -2.90
CA SER A 145 2.57 7.40 -3.41
C SER A 145 3.30 8.70 -3.76
N ARG A 146 2.58 9.75 -4.21
CA ARG A 146 3.16 11.08 -4.47
C ARG A 146 3.63 11.79 -3.20
N LYS A 147 2.91 11.64 -2.09
CA LYS A 147 3.34 12.21 -0.80
C LYS A 147 4.56 11.45 -0.27
N TRP A 148 4.57 10.13 -0.42
CA TRP A 148 5.75 9.31 -0.13
C TRP A 148 6.96 9.76 -0.94
N GLN A 149 6.80 9.95 -2.25
CA GLN A 149 7.86 10.45 -3.13
C GLN A 149 8.41 11.80 -2.66
N ALA A 150 7.54 12.76 -2.37
CA ALA A 150 7.95 14.09 -1.90
C ALA A 150 8.75 14.02 -0.60
N THR A 151 8.27 13.23 0.38
CA THR A 151 8.94 13.05 1.67
C THR A 151 10.30 12.36 1.52
N LEU A 152 10.41 11.35 0.66
CA LEU A 152 11.68 10.67 0.38
C LEU A 152 12.68 11.58 -0.28
N LEU A 153 12.27 12.37 -1.27
CA LEU A 153 13.13 13.35 -1.93
C LEU A 153 13.64 14.44 -0.96
N GLU A 154 12.79 14.85 -0.01
CA GLU A 154 13.19 15.79 1.05
C GLU A 154 14.25 15.18 1.97
N GLU A 155 14.09 13.91 2.37
CA GLU A 155 15.06 13.25 3.26
C GLU A 155 16.40 12.99 2.57
N ILE A 156 16.40 12.64 1.29
CA ILE A 156 17.65 12.47 0.53
C ILE A 156 18.41 13.79 0.44
N LYS A 157 17.72 14.91 0.18
CA LYS A 157 18.35 16.24 0.13
C LYS A 157 18.93 16.67 1.48
N LYS A 158 18.33 16.29 2.60
CA LYS A 158 18.89 16.59 3.94
C LYS A 158 20.21 15.85 4.19
N GLY A 159 20.36 14.64 3.66
CA GLY A 159 21.58 13.85 3.75
C GLY A 159 22.76 14.42 2.94
N GLU A 160 22.51 15.35 2.00
CA GLU A 160 23.54 16.01 1.18
C GLU A 160 24.24 17.18 1.89
N VAL A 161 23.68 17.69 2.97
CA VAL A 161 24.12 18.93 3.64
C VAL A 161 25.06 18.65 4.81
N VAL A 162 25.46 17.40 5.02
CA VAL A 162 26.44 16.99 6.06
C VAL A 162 27.76 16.48 5.37
#